data_b376ccf89e3ba323e379138f7bb34543
#
_entry.id   b376ccf89e3ba323e379138f7bb34543
#
_cell.length_a   1.000
_cell.length_b   1.000
_cell.length_c   1.000
_cell.angle_alpha   90.00
_cell.angle_beta   90.00
_cell.angle_gamma   90.00
#
_symmetry.space_group_name_H-M   'P 1'
#
loop_
_entity.id
_entity.type
_entity.pdbx_description
1 polymer ?
#
loop_
_entity_poly.entity_id
_entity_poly.type
_entity_poly.pdbx_seq_one_letter_code
_entity_poly.pdbx_strand_id
1 'polypeptide(L)'
;MDSLPDAVVQYILSTINNAKDVASCNCVSKKWKDSMPYIKSLYFPRSIFDSLKNGQTSDCVVMQIVSSTFQLEDLVVYCPFTSAGMASWLLVVGSSLKNLELRMDNLVEQNAPNDSNPSKLDCIQAARNLESLRLWGVLMVNAPKWDVFQNLQNLEIVGARLEDLALAEALRATPNLIHLVLLGCEGLRTVWIELLQLEHCKLDFYGSGSCLLTLRAPKIEYLEVQGCSLIRVRETNSLKNLSLANNAGRVYMVDFGKLMALESLSIRGVQWCWDAINKMLQLASEVKHLYMKVEFTGDFEALLPFPEIDFVDFFKSHPKLKIFDIHGAMFAALCQKNSLKNVDSSFMIPCLEEVAVTVRSPLNAEQKMNTLESLVKFGKKLKKLKIKILGMKSGHSSADDFFEEICRLRYKNHRLISIE
;
A
#
# COMPACT_ATOMS: atom_id res chain seq x y z
N MET A 1 11.60 2.89 -46.76
CA MET A 1 10.75 3.33 -45.63
C MET A 1 9.79 4.43 -46.05
N ASP A 2 10.07 5.21 -47.07
CA ASP A 2 9.16 6.28 -47.55
C ASP A 2 7.87 5.79 -48.22
N SER A 3 7.75 4.49 -48.49
CA SER A 3 6.58 3.87 -49.11
C SER A 3 5.43 3.55 -48.12
N LEU A 4 5.67 3.67 -46.80
CA LEU A 4 4.64 3.40 -45.81
C LEU A 4 3.57 4.52 -45.82
N PRO A 5 2.27 4.22 -45.74
CA PRO A 5 1.22 5.22 -45.52
C PRO A 5 1.44 6.05 -44.28
N ASP A 6 0.99 7.32 -44.23
CA ASP A 6 1.16 8.20 -43.06
C ASP A 6 0.54 7.63 -41.80
N ALA A 7 -0.66 7.06 -41.94
CA ALA A 7 -1.35 6.40 -40.83
C ALA A 7 -0.55 5.25 -40.20
N VAL A 8 0.23 4.52 -41.02
CA VAL A 8 1.11 3.43 -40.50
C VAL A 8 2.30 4.02 -39.76
N VAL A 9 2.92 5.09 -40.28
CA VAL A 9 4.03 5.77 -39.59
C VAL A 9 3.54 6.37 -38.26
N GLN A 10 2.41 7.03 -38.25
CA GLN A 10 1.79 7.57 -37.02
C GLN A 10 1.46 6.46 -36.03
N TYR A 11 0.91 5.34 -36.46
CA TYR A 11 0.67 4.18 -35.61
C TYR A 11 1.95 3.62 -35.00
N ILE A 12 3.02 3.43 -35.79
CA ILE A 12 4.32 2.98 -35.27
C ILE A 12 4.85 3.96 -34.23
N LEU A 13 4.84 5.27 -34.52
CA LEU A 13 5.30 6.29 -33.58
C LEU A 13 4.46 6.33 -32.30
N SER A 14 3.15 6.08 -32.38
CA SER A 14 2.29 6.01 -31.18
C SER A 14 2.61 4.83 -30.26
N THR A 15 3.30 3.81 -30.74
CA THR A 15 3.76 2.66 -29.93
C THR A 15 5.16 2.84 -29.33
N ILE A 16 5.90 3.86 -29.78
CA ILE A 16 7.25 4.19 -29.32
C ILE A 16 7.14 5.35 -28.34
N ASN A 17 7.49 5.12 -27.07
CA ASN A 17 7.45 6.17 -26.05
C ASN A 17 8.83 6.61 -25.56
N ASN A 18 9.90 5.81 -25.73
CA ASN A 18 11.24 6.19 -25.31
C ASN A 18 11.75 7.38 -26.15
N ALA A 19 12.05 8.49 -25.50
CA ALA A 19 12.46 9.74 -26.14
C ALA A 19 13.71 9.59 -27.04
N LYS A 20 14.64 8.67 -26.71
CA LYS A 20 15.81 8.38 -27.54
C LYS A 20 15.42 7.70 -28.86
N ASP A 21 14.50 6.76 -28.80
CA ASP A 21 14.04 6.02 -29.98
C ASP A 21 13.20 6.95 -30.87
N VAL A 22 12.35 7.77 -30.23
CA VAL A 22 11.60 8.84 -30.89
C VAL A 22 12.53 9.81 -31.63
N ALA A 23 13.61 10.29 -30.98
CA ALA A 23 14.60 11.16 -31.61
C ALA A 23 15.30 10.46 -32.78
N SER A 24 15.60 9.16 -32.67
CA SER A 24 16.18 8.36 -33.77
C SER A 24 15.20 8.24 -34.93
N CYS A 25 13.93 8.02 -34.68
CA CYS A 25 12.90 7.99 -35.72
C CYS A 25 12.77 9.33 -36.48
N ASN A 26 12.96 10.46 -35.79
CA ASN A 26 12.96 11.79 -36.40
C ASN A 26 14.05 11.97 -37.48
N CYS A 27 15.13 11.19 -37.39
CA CYS A 27 16.25 11.21 -38.36
C CYS A 27 16.06 10.28 -39.56
N VAL A 28 15.00 9.45 -39.60
CA VAL A 28 14.80 8.43 -40.64
C VAL A 28 14.43 9.06 -41.98
N SER A 29 13.44 9.95 -42.03
CA SER A 29 13.03 10.70 -43.22
C SER A 29 12.16 11.88 -42.86
N LYS A 30 11.93 12.78 -43.85
CA LYS A 30 11.03 13.92 -43.67
C LYS A 30 9.61 13.50 -43.19
N LYS A 31 9.10 12.41 -43.77
CA LYS A 31 7.79 11.85 -43.43
C LYS A 31 7.69 11.44 -41.97
N TRP A 32 8.70 10.79 -41.42
CA TRP A 32 8.77 10.43 -39.99
C TRP A 32 8.82 11.68 -39.11
N LYS A 33 9.63 12.66 -39.52
CA LYS A 33 9.70 13.95 -38.85
C LYS A 33 8.34 14.68 -38.82
N ASP A 34 7.65 14.73 -39.94
CA ASP A 34 6.34 15.38 -40.08
C ASP A 34 5.22 14.65 -39.29
N SER A 35 5.48 13.40 -38.88
CA SER A 35 4.58 12.59 -38.05
C SER A 35 4.83 12.71 -36.55
N MET A 36 5.92 13.35 -36.10
CA MET A 36 6.23 13.56 -34.67
C MET A 36 5.12 14.27 -33.85
N PRO A 37 4.37 15.25 -34.43
CA PRO A 37 3.27 15.91 -33.72
C PRO A 37 2.19 14.97 -33.18
N TYR A 38 2.06 13.78 -33.75
CA TYR A 38 1.03 12.80 -33.37
C TYR A 38 1.48 11.82 -32.26
N ILE A 39 2.67 11.99 -31.70
CA ILE A 39 3.14 11.21 -30.56
C ILE A 39 2.30 11.59 -29.33
N LYS A 40 1.78 10.57 -28.65
CA LYS A 40 0.92 10.73 -27.48
C LYS A 40 1.62 10.46 -26.16
N SER A 41 2.70 9.69 -26.14
CA SER A 41 3.40 9.28 -24.93
C SER A 41 4.91 9.47 -25.08
N LEU A 42 5.55 10.08 -24.08
CA LEU A 42 7.00 10.26 -24.00
C LEU A 42 7.55 9.84 -22.66
N TYR A 43 8.62 9.04 -22.70
CA TYR A 43 9.39 8.61 -21.55
C TYR A 43 10.85 9.01 -21.69
N PHE A 44 11.35 9.80 -20.74
CA PHE A 44 12.75 10.23 -20.64
C PHE A 44 13.45 9.42 -19.54
N PRO A 45 14.18 8.33 -19.86
CA PRO A 45 14.88 7.52 -18.87
C PRO A 45 16.05 8.28 -18.24
N ARG A 46 16.48 7.83 -17.05
CA ARG A 46 17.56 8.48 -16.28
C ARG A 46 18.88 8.56 -17.06
N SER A 47 19.25 7.49 -17.77
CA SER A 47 20.54 7.33 -18.44
C SER A 47 20.63 7.97 -19.82
N ILE A 48 19.55 8.57 -20.32
CA ILE A 48 19.53 9.09 -21.71
C ILE A 48 20.54 10.22 -21.92
N PHE A 49 20.93 10.92 -20.86
CA PHE A 49 21.77 12.12 -20.89
C PHE A 49 23.19 11.90 -20.36
N ASP A 50 23.55 10.70 -19.89
CA ASP A 50 24.90 10.39 -19.37
C ASP A 50 26.01 10.61 -20.41
N SER A 51 25.67 10.71 -21.70
CA SER A 51 26.59 10.87 -22.83
C SER A 51 26.52 12.23 -23.53
N LEU A 52 25.84 13.23 -22.98
CA LEU A 52 25.77 14.57 -23.58
C LEU A 52 27.14 15.27 -23.55
N LYS A 53 27.80 15.32 -24.72
CA LYS A 53 29.20 15.85 -24.87
C LYS A 53 29.27 17.37 -25.08
N ASN A 54 28.18 18.07 -25.37
CA ASN A 54 28.22 19.42 -25.94
C ASN A 54 27.63 20.54 -25.06
N GLY A 55 27.61 20.41 -23.72
CA GLY A 55 27.07 21.47 -22.86
C GLY A 55 25.56 21.69 -22.96
N GLN A 56 24.85 20.86 -23.68
CA GLN A 56 23.39 20.85 -23.70
C GLN A 56 22.86 20.33 -22.35
N THR A 57 21.94 21.05 -21.76
CA THR A 57 21.24 20.59 -20.55
C THR A 57 20.12 19.62 -20.94
N SER A 58 19.80 18.70 -20.03
CA SER A 58 18.66 17.79 -20.21
C SER A 58 17.36 18.55 -20.45
N ASP A 59 17.15 19.70 -19.80
CA ASP A 59 16.01 20.57 -19.98
C ASP A 59 15.81 21.02 -21.44
N CYS A 60 16.89 21.41 -22.11
CA CYS A 60 16.83 21.83 -23.51
C CYS A 60 16.40 20.68 -24.43
N VAL A 61 16.91 19.46 -24.18
CA VAL A 61 16.57 18.28 -25.00
C VAL A 61 15.12 17.86 -24.76
N VAL A 62 14.69 17.82 -23.49
CA VAL A 62 13.29 17.53 -23.14
C VAL A 62 12.38 18.56 -23.81
N MET A 63 12.69 19.86 -23.69
CA MET A 63 11.93 20.96 -24.28
C MET A 63 11.82 20.81 -25.81
N GLN A 64 12.93 20.50 -26.49
CA GLN A 64 12.97 20.34 -27.95
C GLN A 64 12.04 19.21 -28.41
N ILE A 65 12.07 18.05 -27.73
CA ILE A 65 11.24 16.89 -28.09
C ILE A 65 9.76 17.18 -27.77
N VAL A 66 9.49 17.68 -26.57
CA VAL A 66 8.13 17.98 -26.10
C VAL A 66 7.47 19.03 -26.99
N SER A 67 8.20 20.08 -27.41
CA SER A 67 7.68 21.12 -28.29
C SER A 67 7.38 20.64 -29.71
N SER A 68 7.87 19.47 -30.10
CA SER A 68 7.55 18.87 -31.41
C SER A 68 6.25 18.07 -31.39
N THR A 69 5.60 17.92 -30.26
CA THR A 69 4.34 17.18 -30.10
C THR A 69 3.15 18.14 -29.90
N PHE A 70 1.98 17.85 -30.50
CA PHE A 70 0.77 18.69 -30.35
C PHE A 70 -0.24 18.09 -29.37
N GLN A 71 -0.23 16.78 -29.19
CA GLN A 71 -1.27 16.06 -28.43
C GLN A 71 -0.64 15.06 -27.48
N LEU A 72 0.39 15.49 -26.75
CA LEU A 72 1.03 14.64 -25.74
C LEU A 72 0.06 14.41 -24.60
N GLU A 73 -0.31 13.14 -24.39
CA GLU A 73 -1.22 12.72 -23.32
C GLU A 73 -0.43 12.19 -22.09
N ASP A 74 0.71 11.51 -22.32
CA ASP A 74 1.51 10.88 -21.28
C ASP A 74 2.94 11.43 -21.30
N LEU A 75 3.39 11.93 -20.15
CA LEU A 75 4.77 12.40 -19.96
C LEU A 75 5.39 11.77 -18.71
N VAL A 76 6.49 11.03 -18.90
CA VAL A 76 7.28 10.41 -17.83
C VAL A 76 8.72 10.94 -17.91
N VAL A 77 9.19 11.60 -16.84
CA VAL A 77 10.52 12.20 -16.78
C VAL A 77 11.33 11.65 -15.61
N TYR A 78 12.32 10.82 -15.93
CA TYR A 78 13.24 10.22 -14.96
C TYR A 78 14.68 10.76 -15.10
N CYS A 79 14.96 11.51 -16.15
CA CYS A 79 16.25 12.18 -16.29
C CYS A 79 16.38 13.37 -15.32
N PRO A 80 17.59 13.87 -15.04
CA PRO A 80 17.78 15.12 -14.29
C PRO A 80 17.12 16.30 -14.98
N PHE A 81 16.52 17.21 -14.21
CA PHE A 81 15.86 18.41 -14.71
C PHE A 81 15.89 19.56 -13.68
N THR A 82 15.56 20.77 -14.11
CA THR A 82 15.40 21.94 -13.23
C THR A 82 13.93 22.33 -13.06
N SER A 83 13.60 23.08 -12.01
CA SER A 83 12.25 23.62 -11.82
C SER A 83 11.83 24.54 -12.98
N ALA A 84 12.75 25.33 -13.53
CA ALA A 84 12.52 26.18 -14.66
C ALA A 84 12.26 25.37 -15.95
N GLY A 85 13.03 24.28 -16.16
CA GLY A 85 12.80 23.34 -17.24
C GLY A 85 11.41 22.72 -17.16
N MET A 86 11.06 22.15 -16.01
CA MET A 86 9.75 21.56 -15.77
C MET A 86 8.60 22.54 -16.02
N ALA A 87 8.71 23.78 -15.51
CA ALA A 87 7.71 24.81 -15.76
C ALA A 87 7.56 25.10 -17.26
N SER A 88 8.68 25.20 -17.99
CA SER A 88 8.68 25.45 -19.42
C SER A 88 7.97 24.35 -20.21
N TRP A 89 8.26 23.07 -19.91
CA TRP A 89 7.60 21.95 -20.59
C TRP A 89 6.10 21.93 -20.35
N LEU A 90 5.70 22.09 -19.07
CA LEU A 90 4.29 22.07 -18.67
C LEU A 90 3.49 23.24 -19.26
N LEU A 91 4.12 24.40 -19.49
CA LEU A 91 3.48 25.49 -20.22
C LEU A 91 3.16 25.14 -21.67
N VAL A 92 3.98 24.29 -22.30
CA VAL A 92 3.79 23.88 -23.71
C VAL A 92 2.76 22.77 -23.83
N VAL A 93 2.89 21.69 -23.04
CA VAL A 93 2.06 20.48 -23.22
C VAL A 93 1.03 20.26 -22.13
N GLY A 94 1.03 21.05 -21.06
CA GLY A 94 0.18 20.80 -19.90
C GLY A 94 -1.32 20.73 -20.23
N SER A 95 -1.79 21.50 -21.20
CA SER A 95 -3.20 21.49 -21.62
C SER A 95 -3.67 20.17 -22.25
N SER A 96 -2.75 19.38 -22.82
CA SER A 96 -3.07 18.09 -23.44
C SER A 96 -2.76 16.89 -22.52
N LEU A 97 -1.96 17.09 -21.47
CA LEU A 97 -1.53 16.02 -20.59
C LEU A 97 -2.69 15.44 -19.77
N LYS A 98 -2.78 14.11 -19.77
CA LYS A 98 -3.64 13.31 -18.91
C LYS A 98 -2.85 12.59 -17.80
N ASN A 99 -1.64 12.11 -18.13
CA ASN A 99 -0.78 11.37 -17.21
C ASN A 99 0.58 12.06 -17.11
N LEU A 100 0.98 12.36 -15.89
CA LEU A 100 2.27 12.96 -15.59
C LEU A 100 2.99 12.15 -14.50
N GLU A 101 4.23 11.71 -14.80
CA GLU A 101 5.07 11.02 -13.84
C GLU A 101 6.45 11.66 -13.78
N LEU A 102 6.87 12.08 -12.59
CA LEU A 102 8.11 12.82 -12.37
C LEU A 102 8.96 12.19 -11.25
N ARG A 103 10.25 12.03 -11.51
CA ARG A 103 11.24 11.71 -10.48
C ARG A 103 11.85 12.97 -9.90
N MET A 104 11.24 13.49 -8.84
CA MET A 104 11.66 14.73 -8.17
C MET A 104 13.01 14.60 -7.44
N ASP A 105 13.46 13.39 -7.11
CA ASP A 105 14.79 13.11 -6.58
C ASP A 105 15.92 13.40 -7.60
N ASN A 106 15.59 13.54 -8.88
CA ASN A 106 16.49 13.94 -9.95
C ASN A 106 16.47 15.46 -10.25
N LEU A 107 15.75 16.25 -9.43
CA LEU A 107 15.77 17.70 -9.55
C LEU A 107 17.16 18.26 -9.16
N VAL A 108 17.81 18.94 -10.10
CA VAL A 108 19.22 19.37 -9.99
C VAL A 108 19.42 20.50 -8.98
N GLU A 109 18.38 21.30 -8.72
CA GLU A 109 18.47 22.44 -7.84
C GLU A 109 18.57 22.01 -6.37
N GLN A 110 19.66 22.43 -5.72
CA GLN A 110 19.78 22.28 -4.26
C GLN A 110 18.74 23.19 -3.58
N ASN A 111 17.99 22.61 -2.65
CA ASN A 111 17.09 23.38 -1.80
C ASN A 111 17.91 24.25 -0.84
N ALA A 112 17.98 25.55 -1.07
CA ALA A 112 18.29 26.46 0.03
C ALA A 112 17.12 26.39 1.03
N PRO A 113 17.37 26.20 2.33
CA PRO A 113 16.31 26.10 3.34
C PRO A 113 15.76 27.50 3.67
N ASN A 114 15.07 28.13 2.71
CA ASN A 114 14.36 29.38 2.93
C ASN A 114 12.86 29.09 2.86
N ASP A 115 12.18 29.23 3.98
CA ASP A 115 10.72 29.07 4.15
C ASP A 115 9.85 29.95 3.23
N SER A 116 10.47 30.90 2.50
CA SER A 116 9.78 31.84 1.61
C SER A 116 9.74 31.44 0.14
N ASN A 117 10.40 30.35 -0.25
CA ASN A 117 10.41 29.93 -1.66
C ASN A 117 9.09 29.28 -2.07
N PRO A 118 8.55 29.63 -3.26
CA PRO A 118 7.37 28.95 -3.80
C PRO A 118 7.63 27.46 -3.97
N SER A 119 6.58 26.67 -3.85
CA SER A 119 6.68 25.22 -4.07
C SER A 119 7.11 24.94 -5.51
N LYS A 120 8.11 24.05 -5.66
CA LYS A 120 8.56 23.63 -7.00
C LYS A 120 7.48 22.88 -7.78
N LEU A 121 6.42 22.47 -7.09
CA LEU A 121 5.26 21.79 -7.68
C LEU A 121 4.19 22.73 -8.22
N ASP A 122 4.33 24.06 -8.00
CA ASP A 122 3.33 25.05 -8.43
C ASP A 122 3.07 24.99 -9.95
N CYS A 123 4.12 24.72 -10.75
CA CYS A 123 4.00 24.65 -12.20
C CYS A 123 3.15 23.48 -12.72
N ILE A 124 2.90 22.43 -11.90
CA ILE A 124 2.03 21.31 -12.27
C ILE A 124 0.61 21.78 -12.55
N GLN A 125 0.20 22.91 -11.97
CA GLN A 125 -1.07 23.55 -12.24
C GLN A 125 -1.31 23.85 -13.73
N ALA A 126 -0.27 24.00 -14.56
CA ALA A 126 -0.42 24.18 -16.01
C ALA A 126 -1.09 22.96 -16.69
N ALA A 127 -0.97 21.78 -16.10
CA ALA A 127 -1.54 20.54 -16.59
C ALA A 127 -2.97 20.29 -16.03
N ARG A 128 -3.91 21.17 -16.37
CA ARG A 128 -5.29 21.18 -15.80
C ARG A 128 -6.13 19.95 -16.12
N ASN A 129 -5.79 19.23 -17.18
CA ASN A 129 -6.53 18.05 -17.64
C ASN A 129 -5.97 16.73 -17.11
N LEU A 130 -5.04 16.76 -16.14
CA LEU A 130 -4.48 15.55 -15.55
C LEU A 130 -5.58 14.67 -14.97
N GLU A 131 -5.50 13.39 -15.32
CA GLU A 131 -6.27 12.27 -14.79
C GLU A 131 -5.42 11.47 -13.77
N SER A 132 -4.08 11.44 -13.99
CA SER A 132 -3.13 10.74 -13.14
C SER A 132 -1.85 11.55 -12.91
N LEU A 133 -1.45 11.69 -11.65
CA LEU A 133 -0.20 12.33 -11.24
C LEU A 133 0.59 11.38 -10.34
N ARG A 134 1.84 11.08 -10.75
CA ARG A 134 2.77 10.26 -9.99
C ARG A 134 4.07 11.00 -9.73
N LEU A 135 4.45 11.12 -8.45
CA LEU A 135 5.63 11.85 -7.98
C LEU A 135 6.53 10.95 -7.14
N TRP A 136 7.82 10.89 -7.50
CA TRP A 136 8.83 10.11 -6.80
C TRP A 136 9.84 11.02 -6.11
N GLY A 137 10.16 10.76 -4.85
CA GLY A 137 11.21 11.45 -4.12
C GLY A 137 10.94 12.95 -3.91
N VAL A 138 9.69 13.33 -3.76
CA VAL A 138 9.33 14.74 -3.63
C VAL A 138 9.60 15.27 -2.22
N LEU A 139 10.09 16.51 -2.14
CA LEU A 139 10.15 17.31 -0.91
C LEU A 139 9.02 18.35 -0.95
N MET A 140 7.97 18.10 -0.18
CA MET A 140 6.78 18.95 -0.09
C MET A 140 6.70 19.57 1.32
N VAL A 141 7.54 20.59 1.56
CA VAL A 141 7.56 21.37 2.82
C VAL A 141 6.52 22.50 2.73
N ASN A 142 6.45 23.17 1.58
CA ASN A 142 5.48 24.23 1.34
C ASN A 142 4.32 23.69 0.51
N ALA A 143 3.12 24.12 0.85
CA ALA A 143 1.92 23.77 0.09
C ALA A 143 2.02 24.26 -1.36
N PRO A 144 1.77 23.39 -2.36
CA PRO A 144 1.72 23.83 -3.74
C PRO A 144 0.49 24.75 -3.97
N LYS A 145 0.68 25.80 -4.77
CA LYS A 145 -0.40 26.71 -5.15
C LYS A 145 -1.16 26.13 -6.34
N TRP A 146 -1.88 25.06 -6.08
CA TRP A 146 -2.69 24.43 -7.11
C TRP A 146 -4.12 24.97 -7.09
N ASP A 147 -4.64 25.26 -8.28
CA ASP A 147 -6.09 25.34 -8.50
C ASP A 147 -6.69 23.94 -8.42
N VAL A 148 -8.01 23.84 -8.41
CA VAL A 148 -8.69 22.55 -8.34
C VAL A 148 -8.49 21.74 -9.63
N PHE A 149 -7.92 20.57 -9.50
CA PHE A 149 -7.82 19.56 -10.56
C PHE A 149 -9.12 18.78 -10.67
N GLN A 150 -9.97 19.17 -11.62
CA GLN A 150 -11.31 18.57 -11.78
C GLN A 150 -11.27 17.12 -12.28
N ASN A 151 -10.23 16.76 -13.06
CA ASN A 151 -10.15 15.47 -13.73
C ASN A 151 -9.21 14.48 -13.01
N LEU A 152 -8.46 14.92 -11.99
CA LEU A 152 -7.48 14.08 -11.35
C LEU A 152 -8.15 12.99 -10.49
N GLN A 153 -7.99 11.75 -10.92
CA GLN A 153 -8.55 10.56 -10.29
C GLN A 153 -7.49 9.75 -9.55
N ASN A 154 -6.22 9.82 -9.99
CA ASN A 154 -5.13 9.03 -9.44
C ASN A 154 -4.00 9.93 -8.96
N LEU A 155 -3.67 9.88 -7.68
CA LEU A 155 -2.50 10.54 -7.10
C LEU A 155 -1.62 9.51 -6.41
N GLU A 156 -0.37 9.40 -6.86
CA GLU A 156 0.64 8.54 -6.25
C GLU A 156 1.88 9.35 -5.89
N ILE A 157 2.29 9.28 -4.62
CA ILE A 157 3.50 9.92 -4.11
C ILE A 157 4.36 8.85 -3.41
N VAL A 158 5.60 8.68 -3.87
CA VAL A 158 6.48 7.61 -3.41
C VAL A 158 7.81 8.15 -2.91
N GLY A 159 8.25 7.71 -1.73
CA GLY A 159 9.54 8.07 -1.15
C GLY A 159 9.67 9.57 -0.91
N ALA A 160 8.64 10.19 -0.35
CA ALA A 160 8.56 11.64 -0.20
C ALA A 160 8.76 12.09 1.25
N ARG A 161 9.27 13.32 1.42
CA ARG A 161 9.19 14.04 2.68
C ARG A 161 8.09 15.09 2.59
N LEU A 162 7.09 14.95 3.45
CA LEU A 162 5.87 15.74 3.41
C LEU A 162 5.65 16.45 4.76
N GLU A 163 5.11 17.67 4.70
CA GLU A 163 4.56 18.38 5.86
C GLU A 163 3.03 18.26 5.86
N ASP A 164 2.43 18.15 7.05
CA ASP A 164 1.00 17.93 7.24
C ASP A 164 0.12 18.93 6.47
N LEU A 165 0.43 20.22 6.58
CA LEU A 165 -0.31 21.27 5.90
C LEU A 165 -0.16 21.22 4.39
N ALA A 166 1.07 20.96 3.92
CA ALA A 166 1.35 20.90 2.48
C ALA A 166 0.58 19.75 1.81
N LEU A 167 0.54 18.60 2.46
CA LEU A 167 -0.27 17.47 1.97
C LEU A 167 -1.76 17.78 2.01
N ALA A 168 -2.26 18.40 3.08
CA ALA A 168 -3.68 18.75 3.21
C ALA A 168 -4.15 19.72 2.11
N GLU A 169 -3.34 20.73 1.78
CA GLU A 169 -3.65 21.67 0.69
C GLU A 169 -3.61 20.99 -0.69
N ALA A 170 -2.62 20.12 -0.93
CA ALA A 170 -2.54 19.35 -2.16
C ALA A 170 -3.78 18.46 -2.35
N LEU A 171 -4.22 17.77 -1.30
CA LEU A 171 -5.43 16.92 -1.36
C LEU A 171 -6.72 17.76 -1.53
N ARG A 172 -6.77 18.96 -0.94
CA ARG A 172 -7.90 19.87 -1.14
C ARG A 172 -8.04 20.32 -2.60
N ALA A 173 -6.92 20.46 -3.31
CA ALA A 173 -6.91 20.77 -4.74
C ALA A 173 -7.32 19.58 -5.64
N THR A 174 -7.53 18.38 -5.07
CA THR A 174 -7.82 17.14 -5.83
C THR A 174 -9.07 16.42 -5.32
N PRO A 175 -10.25 17.05 -5.33
CA PRO A 175 -11.46 16.55 -4.66
C PRO A 175 -12.07 15.30 -5.31
N ASN A 176 -11.73 15.01 -6.57
CA ASN A 176 -12.29 13.90 -7.34
C ASN A 176 -11.41 12.65 -7.37
N LEU A 177 -10.43 12.56 -6.46
CA LEU A 177 -9.58 11.37 -6.38
C LEU A 177 -10.38 10.11 -6.09
N ILE A 178 -10.10 9.07 -6.89
CA ILE A 178 -10.59 7.70 -6.71
C ILE A 178 -9.49 6.84 -6.08
N HIS A 179 -8.23 7.07 -6.47
CA HIS A 179 -7.08 6.34 -5.99
C HIS A 179 -6.05 7.29 -5.37
N LEU A 180 -5.72 7.05 -4.10
CA LEU A 180 -4.66 7.76 -3.38
C LEU A 180 -3.63 6.77 -2.87
N VAL A 181 -2.37 6.96 -3.27
CA VAL A 181 -1.25 6.11 -2.88
C VAL A 181 -0.11 7.00 -2.34
N LEU A 182 0.21 6.86 -1.06
CA LEU A 182 1.34 7.50 -0.39
C LEU A 182 2.25 6.39 0.14
N LEU A 183 3.41 6.15 -0.49
CA LEU A 183 4.31 5.04 -0.12
C LEU A 183 5.66 5.54 0.35
N GLY A 184 6.11 5.05 1.50
CA GLY A 184 7.41 5.40 2.07
C GLY A 184 7.52 6.91 2.34
N CYS A 185 6.43 7.55 2.75
CA CYS A 185 6.41 8.98 3.03
C CYS A 185 6.82 9.25 4.48
N GLU A 186 7.67 10.26 4.68
CA GLU A 186 8.15 10.70 6.00
C GLU A 186 7.75 12.14 6.33
N GLY A 187 7.90 12.55 7.60
CA GLY A 187 7.66 13.91 8.08
C GLY A 187 6.24 14.14 8.60
N LEU A 188 5.28 13.31 8.25
CA LEU A 188 3.89 13.48 8.63
C LEU A 188 3.64 13.07 10.10
N ARG A 189 2.89 13.91 10.81
CA ARG A 189 2.48 13.71 12.20
C ARG A 189 0.97 13.55 12.33
N THR A 190 0.20 14.39 11.63
CA THR A 190 -1.26 14.38 11.66
C THR A 190 -1.81 14.50 10.25
N VAL A 191 -2.39 13.43 9.77
CA VAL A 191 -2.94 13.35 8.41
C VAL A 191 -4.45 13.41 8.48
N TRP A 192 -5.03 14.41 7.82
CA TRP A 192 -6.46 14.55 7.62
C TRP A 192 -6.78 14.43 6.14
N ILE A 193 -7.56 13.42 5.78
CA ILE A 193 -8.00 13.15 4.42
C ILE A 193 -9.52 13.20 4.37
N GLU A 194 -10.07 14.08 3.54
CA GLU A 194 -11.51 14.15 3.25
C GLU A 194 -11.71 14.15 1.74
N LEU A 195 -12.02 12.97 1.19
CA LEU A 195 -12.15 12.72 -0.24
C LEU A 195 -13.40 11.88 -0.52
N LEU A 196 -14.45 12.53 -1.02
CA LEU A 196 -15.77 11.91 -1.14
C LEU A 196 -15.88 10.87 -2.26
N GLN A 197 -14.96 10.88 -3.22
CA GLN A 197 -14.94 9.93 -4.34
C GLN A 197 -13.92 8.80 -4.16
N LEU A 198 -13.12 8.83 -3.05
CA LEU A 198 -12.04 7.91 -2.84
C LEU A 198 -12.55 6.47 -2.63
N GLU A 199 -12.09 5.56 -3.47
CA GLU A 199 -12.41 4.12 -3.43
C GLU A 199 -11.22 3.29 -2.95
N HIS A 200 -9.99 3.68 -3.32
CA HIS A 200 -8.76 2.98 -3.01
C HIS A 200 -7.76 3.90 -2.33
N CYS A 201 -7.37 3.55 -1.12
CA CYS A 201 -6.40 4.32 -0.34
C CYS A 201 -5.29 3.41 0.21
N LYS A 202 -4.03 3.75 -0.12
CA LYS A 202 -2.87 3.06 0.41
C LYS A 202 -1.90 4.07 1.00
N LEU A 203 -1.65 3.96 2.30
CA LEU A 203 -0.83 4.87 3.07
C LEU A 203 0.28 4.08 3.77
N ASP A 204 1.52 4.40 3.46
CA ASP A 204 2.71 3.84 4.12
C ASP A 204 3.59 5.00 4.59
N PHE A 205 3.51 5.30 5.89
CA PHE A 205 4.29 6.36 6.52
C PHE A 205 5.52 5.76 7.20
N TYR A 206 6.66 6.24 6.74
CA TYR A 206 7.96 5.83 7.26
C TYR A 206 8.39 6.73 8.42
N GLY A 207 9.05 6.15 9.43
CA GLY A 207 9.56 6.88 10.57
C GLY A 207 9.21 6.23 11.91
N SER A 208 8.85 7.02 12.92
CA SER A 208 8.58 6.57 14.29
C SER A 208 7.30 5.73 14.46
N GLY A 209 6.49 5.59 13.40
CA GLY A 209 5.19 4.91 13.46
C GLY A 209 4.16 5.59 14.35
N SER A 210 4.31 6.90 14.60
CA SER A 210 3.49 7.69 15.53
C SER A 210 2.47 8.60 14.83
N CYS A 211 2.28 8.47 13.52
CA CYS A 211 1.36 9.30 12.76
C CYS A 211 -0.08 9.10 13.22
N LEU A 212 -0.85 10.20 13.25
CA LEU A 212 -2.28 10.20 13.55
C LEU A 212 -3.06 10.37 12.24
N LEU A 213 -3.90 9.40 11.89
CA LEU A 213 -4.70 9.43 10.68
C LEU A 213 -6.18 9.66 10.99
N THR A 214 -6.77 10.64 10.33
CA THR A 214 -8.23 10.80 10.24
C THR A 214 -8.64 10.79 8.77
N LEU A 215 -9.49 9.84 8.38
CA LEU A 215 -9.98 9.65 7.02
C LEU A 215 -11.50 9.73 6.98
N ARG A 216 -12.04 10.53 6.06
CA ARG A 216 -13.44 10.55 5.67
C ARG A 216 -13.57 10.27 4.18
N ALA A 217 -14.05 9.07 3.84
CA ALA A 217 -14.16 8.60 2.46
C ALA A 217 -15.36 7.63 2.34
N PRO A 218 -16.58 8.11 2.06
CA PRO A 218 -17.80 7.30 2.09
C PRO A 218 -17.83 6.16 1.07
N LYS A 219 -17.07 6.28 -0.02
CA LYS A 219 -16.98 5.26 -1.08
C LYS A 219 -15.82 4.30 -0.92
N ILE A 220 -15.05 4.40 0.17
CA ILE A 220 -13.83 3.60 0.36
C ILE A 220 -14.15 2.09 0.34
N GLU A 221 -13.52 1.36 -0.58
CA GLU A 221 -13.62 -0.10 -0.70
C GLU A 221 -12.35 -0.81 -0.22
N TYR A 222 -11.20 -0.21 -0.46
CA TYR A 222 -9.90 -0.73 -0.09
C TYR A 222 -9.10 0.31 0.70
N LEU A 223 -8.67 -0.08 1.91
CA LEU A 223 -7.82 0.75 2.76
C LEU A 223 -6.63 -0.05 3.29
N GLU A 224 -5.43 0.41 2.96
CA GLU A 224 -4.18 -0.08 3.57
C GLU A 224 -3.48 1.08 4.28
N VAL A 225 -3.17 0.89 5.58
CA VAL A 225 -2.51 1.90 6.41
C VAL A 225 -1.32 1.27 7.12
N GLN A 226 -0.16 1.88 6.97
CA GLN A 226 1.06 1.51 7.69
C GLN A 226 1.70 2.74 8.34
N GLY A 227 2.24 2.56 9.56
CA GLY A 227 3.01 3.60 10.25
C GLY A 227 2.18 4.58 11.08
N CYS A 228 0.90 4.27 11.38
CA CYS A 228 0.05 5.09 12.22
C CYS A 228 -0.13 4.48 13.62
N SER A 229 -0.16 5.33 14.63
CA SER A 229 -0.45 4.96 16.02
C SER A 229 -1.92 5.15 16.42
N LEU A 230 -2.60 6.09 15.77
CA LEU A 230 -4.03 6.31 15.91
C LEU A 230 -4.65 6.38 14.52
N ILE A 231 -5.72 5.59 14.30
CA ILE A 231 -6.42 5.51 13.03
C ILE A 231 -7.90 5.71 13.26
N ARG A 232 -8.45 6.80 12.71
CA ARG A 232 -9.87 7.11 12.74
C ARG A 232 -10.42 7.18 11.33
N VAL A 233 -11.42 6.34 11.01
CA VAL A 233 -12.07 6.33 9.71
C VAL A 233 -13.56 6.51 9.87
N ARG A 234 -14.13 7.45 9.13
CA ARG A 234 -15.54 7.78 9.13
C ARG A 234 -16.21 7.28 7.85
N GLU A 235 -17.49 6.90 7.96
CA GLU A 235 -18.32 6.50 6.81
C GLU A 235 -17.78 5.26 6.08
N THR A 236 -17.57 4.17 6.81
CA THR A 236 -16.91 2.93 6.35
C THR A 236 -17.86 1.88 5.78
N ASN A 237 -19.07 2.26 5.37
CA ASN A 237 -20.10 1.29 4.95
C ASN A 237 -19.74 0.46 3.71
N SER A 238 -18.90 0.99 2.83
CA SER A 238 -18.47 0.35 1.58
C SER A 238 -17.15 -0.43 1.71
N LEU A 239 -16.47 -0.37 2.88
CA LEU A 239 -15.13 -0.91 3.06
C LEU A 239 -15.15 -2.44 3.04
N LYS A 240 -14.53 -3.03 2.01
CA LYS A 240 -14.43 -4.49 1.79
C LYS A 240 -13.11 -5.07 2.28
N ASN A 241 -12.02 -4.31 2.08
CA ASN A 241 -10.67 -4.78 2.39
C ASN A 241 -9.97 -3.77 3.29
N LEU A 242 -9.53 -4.23 4.46
CA LEU A 242 -8.79 -3.41 5.43
C LEU A 242 -7.48 -4.08 5.81
N SER A 243 -6.38 -3.36 5.61
CA SER A 243 -5.05 -3.79 6.04
C SER A 243 -4.42 -2.72 6.92
N LEU A 244 -4.11 -3.09 8.16
CA LEU A 244 -3.48 -2.21 9.13
C LEU A 244 -2.13 -2.77 9.54
N ALA A 245 -1.06 -1.96 9.45
CA ALA A 245 0.27 -2.37 9.83
C ALA A 245 1.00 -1.25 10.59
N ASN A 246 1.82 -1.63 11.57
CA ASN A 246 2.78 -0.72 12.16
C ASN A 246 4.01 -1.52 12.64
N ASN A 247 5.13 -1.32 11.98
CA ASN A 247 6.37 -2.03 12.26
C ASN A 247 7.37 -1.22 13.10
N ALA A 248 7.14 0.09 13.25
CA ALA A 248 8.07 1.00 13.92
C ALA A 248 7.51 1.60 15.21
N GLY A 249 6.19 1.70 15.33
CA GLY A 249 5.54 2.31 16.48
C GLY A 249 4.43 1.45 17.07
N ARG A 250 3.76 1.97 18.10
CA ARG A 250 2.67 1.30 18.78
C ARG A 250 1.31 1.78 18.25
N VAL A 251 0.42 0.86 17.96
CA VAL A 251 -0.98 1.17 17.65
C VAL A 251 -1.79 1.20 18.94
N TYR A 252 -2.21 2.39 19.33
CA TYR A 252 -2.97 2.63 20.58
C TYR A 252 -4.46 2.57 20.35
N MET A 253 -4.93 3.15 19.25
CA MET A 253 -6.36 3.31 19.01
C MET A 253 -6.70 3.11 17.55
N VAL A 254 -7.77 2.36 17.35
CA VAL A 254 -8.49 2.27 16.09
C VAL A 254 -9.95 2.67 16.31
N ASP A 255 -10.46 3.54 15.46
CA ASP A 255 -11.83 4.03 15.52
C ASP A 255 -12.44 3.99 14.13
N PHE A 256 -13.14 2.92 13.87
CA PHE A 256 -13.93 2.70 12.66
C PHE A 256 -15.41 2.70 13.06
N GLY A 257 -16.25 3.12 12.16
CA GLY A 257 -17.68 2.89 12.29
C GLY A 257 -18.04 1.41 12.14
N LYS A 258 -19.28 1.11 11.79
CA LYS A 258 -19.71 -0.26 11.51
C LYS A 258 -19.06 -0.75 10.20
N LEU A 259 -18.40 -1.89 10.23
CA LEU A 259 -17.72 -2.49 9.09
C LEU A 259 -18.59 -3.59 8.43
N MET A 260 -19.80 -3.21 8.01
CA MET A 260 -20.82 -4.17 7.53
C MET A 260 -20.47 -4.86 6.22
N ALA A 261 -19.66 -4.23 5.37
CA ALA A 261 -19.22 -4.78 4.08
C ALA A 261 -17.86 -5.47 4.14
N LEU A 262 -17.21 -5.49 5.31
CA LEU A 262 -15.83 -5.97 5.41
C LEU A 262 -15.74 -7.46 5.13
N GLU A 263 -14.97 -7.81 4.10
CA GLU A 263 -14.71 -9.19 3.69
C GLU A 263 -13.33 -9.67 4.12
N SER A 264 -12.35 -8.77 4.15
CA SER A 264 -10.95 -9.11 4.45
C SER A 264 -10.36 -8.13 5.46
N LEU A 265 -9.78 -8.68 6.54
CA LEU A 265 -9.03 -7.93 7.54
C LEU A 265 -7.62 -8.47 7.68
N SER A 266 -6.63 -7.60 7.55
CA SER A 266 -5.22 -7.89 7.82
C SER A 266 -4.68 -6.98 8.91
N ILE A 267 -4.15 -7.55 9.99
CA ILE A 267 -3.51 -6.83 11.09
C ILE A 267 -2.08 -7.31 11.23
N ARG A 268 -1.11 -6.38 11.11
CA ARG A 268 0.32 -6.71 11.16
C ARG A 268 1.09 -5.73 12.05
N GLY A 269 2.14 -6.19 12.68
CA GLY A 269 3.06 -5.32 13.42
C GLY A 269 3.59 -5.89 14.71
N VAL A 270 4.54 -5.17 15.32
CA VAL A 270 5.29 -5.64 16.49
C VAL A 270 4.80 -5.04 17.81
N GLN A 271 4.01 -3.97 17.77
CA GLN A 271 3.56 -3.27 18.97
C GLN A 271 2.08 -2.85 18.85
N TRP A 272 1.20 -3.73 19.28
CA TRP A 272 -0.23 -3.45 19.28
C TRP A 272 -0.78 -3.40 20.70
N CYS A 273 -1.64 -2.42 20.97
CA CYS A 273 -2.49 -2.43 22.16
C CYS A 273 -3.57 -3.50 22.00
N TRP A 274 -3.74 -4.33 23.02
CA TRP A 274 -4.74 -5.41 22.99
C TRP A 274 -6.17 -4.87 22.76
N ASP A 275 -6.51 -3.73 23.37
CA ASP A 275 -7.82 -3.12 23.20
C ASP A 275 -8.10 -2.73 21.74
N ALA A 276 -7.07 -2.25 21.02
CA ALA A 276 -7.20 -1.92 19.61
C ALA A 276 -7.47 -3.18 18.76
N ILE A 277 -6.76 -4.29 19.03
CA ILE A 277 -7.01 -5.57 18.34
C ILE A 277 -8.40 -6.10 18.66
N ASN A 278 -8.77 -6.14 19.93
CA ASN A 278 -10.06 -6.67 20.37
C ASN A 278 -11.23 -5.88 19.77
N LYS A 279 -11.11 -4.55 19.72
CA LYS A 279 -12.09 -3.68 19.06
C LYS A 279 -12.19 -4.00 17.57
N MET A 280 -11.07 -4.21 16.87
CA MET A 280 -11.07 -4.57 15.46
C MET A 280 -11.73 -5.92 15.21
N LEU A 281 -11.45 -6.93 16.04
CA LEU A 281 -12.09 -8.25 15.93
C LEU A 281 -13.60 -8.15 16.14
N GLN A 282 -14.05 -7.37 17.11
CA GLN A 282 -15.49 -7.15 17.35
C GLN A 282 -16.19 -6.47 16.16
N LEU A 283 -15.53 -5.50 15.51
CA LEU A 283 -16.06 -4.81 14.33
C LEU A 283 -16.04 -5.67 13.07
N ALA A 284 -15.19 -6.70 13.03
CA ALA A 284 -14.94 -7.54 11.88
C ALA A 284 -15.66 -8.90 11.91
N SER A 285 -16.80 -8.99 12.59
CA SER A 285 -17.56 -10.25 12.78
C SER A 285 -17.99 -10.94 11.48
N GLU A 286 -18.14 -10.19 10.39
CA GLU A 286 -18.63 -10.67 9.11
C GLU A 286 -17.52 -11.05 8.11
N VAL A 287 -16.25 -10.96 8.53
CA VAL A 287 -15.10 -11.21 7.62
C VAL A 287 -15.06 -12.66 7.14
N LYS A 288 -14.63 -12.80 5.89
CA LYS A 288 -14.35 -14.10 5.24
C LYS A 288 -12.85 -14.44 5.34
N HIS A 289 -11.99 -13.43 5.34
CA HIS A 289 -10.54 -13.58 5.36
C HIS A 289 -9.95 -12.78 6.52
N LEU A 290 -9.25 -13.46 7.43
CA LEU A 290 -8.58 -12.83 8.57
C LEU A 290 -7.11 -13.22 8.61
N TYR A 291 -6.24 -12.22 8.53
CA TYR A 291 -4.80 -12.36 8.65
C TYR A 291 -4.29 -11.60 9.86
N MET A 292 -3.62 -12.30 10.80
CA MET A 292 -3.15 -11.72 12.06
C MET A 292 -1.70 -12.06 12.33
N LYS A 293 -0.80 -11.14 11.96
CA LYS A 293 0.64 -11.23 12.25
C LYS A 293 1.04 -10.13 13.22
N VAL A 294 0.63 -10.30 14.48
CA VAL A 294 0.85 -9.32 15.54
C VAL A 294 1.72 -9.90 16.62
N GLU A 295 2.62 -9.08 17.15
CA GLU A 295 3.37 -9.36 18.36
C GLU A 295 2.99 -8.34 19.43
N PHE A 296 2.88 -8.79 20.67
CA PHE A 296 2.63 -7.93 21.80
C PHE A 296 3.97 -7.60 22.45
N THR A 297 4.28 -6.33 22.55
CA THR A 297 5.31 -5.86 23.47
C THR A 297 4.60 -5.61 24.79
N GLY A 298 4.92 -6.41 25.80
CA GLY A 298 4.48 -6.12 27.15
C GLY A 298 4.98 -4.74 27.56
N ASP A 299 4.13 -3.90 28.11
CA ASP A 299 4.60 -2.81 28.95
C ASP A 299 5.29 -3.46 30.15
N PHE A 300 6.63 -3.41 30.17
CA PHE A 300 7.41 -3.91 31.30
C PHE A 300 7.06 -3.18 32.61
N GLU A 301 6.40 -2.01 32.51
CA GLU A 301 5.94 -1.23 33.64
C GLU A 301 4.56 -1.65 34.16
N ALA A 302 3.71 -2.25 33.32
CA ALA A 302 2.45 -2.82 33.73
C ALA A 302 2.49 -4.34 33.56
N LEU A 303 2.41 -5.09 34.63
CA LEU A 303 2.22 -6.55 34.66
C LEU A 303 0.83 -6.91 34.09
N LEU A 304 0.60 -6.56 32.83
CA LEU A 304 -0.63 -6.94 32.14
C LEU A 304 -0.54 -8.44 31.79
N PRO A 305 -1.58 -9.20 32.08
CA PRO A 305 -1.63 -10.60 31.68
C PRO A 305 -1.53 -10.72 30.16
N PHE A 306 -0.92 -11.80 29.69
CA PHE A 306 -0.87 -12.11 28.26
C PHE A 306 -2.30 -12.20 27.72
N PRO A 307 -2.62 -11.60 26.55
CA PRO A 307 -3.96 -11.63 25.99
C PRO A 307 -4.48 -13.06 25.80
N GLU A 308 -5.74 -13.26 26.12
CA GLU A 308 -6.43 -14.54 25.96
C GLU A 308 -7.63 -14.38 25.02
N ILE A 309 -7.72 -15.29 24.06
CA ILE A 309 -8.86 -15.41 23.15
C ILE A 309 -9.56 -16.73 23.41
N ASP A 310 -10.85 -16.68 23.73
CA ASP A 310 -11.64 -17.90 23.82
C ASP A 310 -11.88 -18.47 22.42
N PHE A 311 -11.48 -19.70 22.19
CA PHE A 311 -11.59 -20.36 20.88
C PHE A 311 -13.04 -20.46 20.39
N VAL A 312 -13.94 -20.86 21.28
CA VAL A 312 -15.35 -21.06 20.92
C VAL A 312 -16.04 -19.74 20.64
N ASP A 313 -15.82 -18.74 21.51
CA ASP A 313 -16.42 -17.42 21.36
C ASP A 313 -15.88 -16.72 20.10
N PHE A 314 -14.58 -16.90 19.80
CA PHE A 314 -13.96 -16.36 18.60
C PHE A 314 -14.64 -16.88 17.33
N PHE A 315 -14.79 -18.20 17.18
CA PHE A 315 -15.43 -18.77 15.98
C PHE A 315 -16.95 -18.57 15.95
N LYS A 316 -17.60 -18.44 17.09
CA LYS A 316 -19.02 -18.02 17.16
C LYS A 316 -19.21 -16.58 16.70
N SER A 317 -18.29 -15.69 17.04
CA SER A 317 -18.34 -14.28 16.63
C SER A 317 -17.92 -14.05 15.19
N HIS A 318 -17.24 -15.00 14.53
CA HIS A 318 -16.80 -14.92 13.13
C HIS A 318 -17.37 -16.09 12.28
N PRO A 319 -18.68 -16.21 12.12
CA PRO A 319 -19.31 -17.39 11.53
C PRO A 319 -19.05 -17.53 10.02
N LYS A 320 -18.68 -16.43 9.32
CA LYS A 320 -18.41 -16.42 7.88
C LYS A 320 -16.93 -16.61 7.52
N LEU A 321 -16.07 -16.82 8.52
CA LEU A 321 -14.63 -16.95 8.32
C LEU A 321 -14.30 -18.19 7.50
N LYS A 322 -13.64 -17.98 6.35
CA LYS A 322 -13.20 -19.02 5.41
C LYS A 322 -11.71 -19.24 5.44
N ILE A 323 -10.94 -18.16 5.45
CA ILE A 323 -9.48 -18.19 5.44
C ILE A 323 -8.98 -17.50 6.72
N PHE A 324 -8.21 -18.25 7.51
CA PHE A 324 -7.66 -17.80 8.76
C PHE A 324 -6.15 -18.01 8.81
N ASP A 325 -5.39 -16.90 8.79
CA ASP A 325 -3.94 -16.92 8.91
C ASP A 325 -3.52 -16.22 10.21
N ILE A 326 -2.93 -16.99 11.14
CA ILE A 326 -2.61 -16.52 12.49
C ILE A 326 -1.15 -16.86 12.86
N HIS A 327 -0.45 -15.86 13.36
CA HIS A 327 0.97 -15.96 13.65
C HIS A 327 1.30 -15.82 15.14
N GLY A 328 2.31 -16.54 15.58
CA GLY A 328 3.10 -16.33 16.80
C GLY A 328 2.27 -15.99 18.04
N ALA A 329 2.34 -14.74 18.47
CA ALA A 329 1.70 -14.29 19.70
C ALA A 329 0.17 -14.36 19.65
N MET A 330 -0.44 -14.09 18.47
CA MET A 330 -1.89 -14.21 18.30
C MET A 330 -2.37 -15.66 18.37
N PHE A 331 -1.60 -16.59 17.79
CA PHE A 331 -1.90 -18.02 17.93
C PHE A 331 -1.74 -18.47 19.39
N ALA A 332 -0.70 -17.99 20.08
CA ALA A 332 -0.54 -18.28 21.51
C ALA A 332 -1.72 -17.73 22.34
N ALA A 333 -2.23 -16.53 22.04
CA ALA A 333 -3.42 -15.96 22.70
C ALA A 333 -4.66 -16.86 22.52
N LEU A 334 -4.85 -17.43 21.33
CA LEU A 334 -5.97 -18.34 21.04
C LEU A 334 -5.82 -19.69 21.78
N CYS A 335 -4.59 -20.08 22.15
CA CYS A 335 -4.32 -21.32 22.85
C CYS A 335 -4.39 -21.21 24.37
N GLN A 336 -4.39 -20.01 24.95
CA GLN A 336 -4.26 -19.81 26.40
C GLN A 336 -5.48 -20.29 27.18
N LYS A 337 -6.67 -20.02 26.67
CA LYS A 337 -7.89 -20.30 27.41
C LYS A 337 -8.34 -21.75 27.27
N ASN A 338 -8.47 -22.44 28.39
CA ASN A 338 -8.85 -23.86 28.46
C ASN A 338 -10.33 -24.13 28.12
N SER A 339 -11.01 -23.29 27.34
CA SER A 339 -12.41 -23.47 26.94
C SER A 339 -12.67 -24.76 26.16
N LEU A 340 -11.61 -25.34 25.56
CA LEU A 340 -11.70 -26.57 24.78
C LEU A 340 -12.03 -27.83 25.59
N LYS A 341 -11.85 -27.84 26.90
CA LYS A 341 -12.14 -29.01 27.76
C LYS A 341 -13.64 -29.30 27.90
N ASN A 342 -14.49 -28.29 27.76
CA ASN A 342 -15.93 -28.37 27.96
C ASN A 342 -16.74 -27.95 26.74
N VAL A 343 -16.16 -28.08 25.55
CA VAL A 343 -16.87 -27.73 24.30
C VAL A 343 -17.97 -28.74 24.02
N ASP A 344 -19.18 -28.24 23.85
CA ASP A 344 -20.33 -29.04 23.42
C ASP A 344 -19.99 -29.79 22.11
N SER A 345 -20.33 -31.07 22.06
CA SER A 345 -20.14 -31.90 20.87
C SER A 345 -20.87 -31.39 19.63
N SER A 346 -21.88 -30.54 19.81
CA SER A 346 -22.60 -29.86 18.73
C SER A 346 -21.84 -28.65 18.14
N PHE A 347 -20.79 -28.16 18.79
CA PHE A 347 -20.03 -27.02 18.27
C PHE A 347 -19.38 -27.33 16.93
N MET A 348 -19.48 -26.38 16.00
CA MET A 348 -18.97 -26.52 14.64
C MET A 348 -18.51 -25.13 14.13
N ILE A 349 -17.40 -25.12 13.40
CA ILE A 349 -16.94 -23.93 12.67
C ILE A 349 -17.53 -23.99 11.25
N PRO A 350 -18.51 -23.14 10.91
CA PRO A 350 -19.42 -23.42 9.79
C PRO A 350 -18.80 -23.24 8.41
N CYS A 351 -17.84 -22.30 8.26
CA CYS A 351 -17.37 -21.86 6.95
C CYS A 351 -15.86 -21.99 6.73
N LEU A 352 -15.10 -22.42 7.73
CA LEU A 352 -13.63 -22.44 7.68
C LEU A 352 -13.11 -23.46 6.65
N GLU A 353 -12.38 -22.98 5.65
CA GLU A 353 -11.85 -23.77 4.54
C GLU A 353 -10.32 -23.90 4.59
N GLU A 354 -9.63 -22.79 4.91
CA GLU A 354 -8.17 -22.77 4.97
C GLU A 354 -7.68 -22.13 6.26
N VAL A 355 -6.69 -22.75 6.88
CA VAL A 355 -6.00 -22.22 8.05
C VAL A 355 -4.50 -22.28 7.84
N ALA A 356 -3.82 -21.17 8.13
CA ALA A 356 -2.37 -21.13 8.25
C ALA A 356 -2.01 -20.69 9.67
N VAL A 357 -1.19 -21.51 10.33
CA VAL A 357 -0.70 -21.24 11.69
C VAL A 357 0.81 -21.14 11.67
N THR A 358 1.34 -20.05 12.21
CA THR A 358 2.80 -19.93 12.40
C THR A 358 3.14 -20.07 13.88
N VAL A 359 3.93 -21.09 14.22
CA VAL A 359 4.37 -21.38 15.57
C VAL A 359 5.84 -20.97 15.73
N ARG A 360 6.13 -20.18 16.77
CA ARG A 360 7.50 -19.67 17.05
C ARG A 360 8.16 -20.26 18.30
N SER A 361 7.41 -20.95 19.11
CA SER A 361 7.91 -21.45 20.40
C SER A 361 7.21 -22.74 20.80
N PRO A 362 7.88 -23.70 21.44
CA PRO A 362 7.27 -24.91 22.00
C PRO A 362 6.54 -24.65 23.32
N LEU A 363 6.65 -23.44 23.90
CA LEU A 363 5.95 -23.12 25.15
C LEU A 363 4.45 -23.38 25.01
N ASN A 364 3.85 -23.98 26.04
CA ASN A 364 2.44 -24.39 26.08
C ASN A 364 2.09 -25.35 24.91
N ALA A 365 2.96 -26.33 24.64
CA ALA A 365 2.82 -27.31 23.56
C ALA A 365 1.46 -28.01 23.60
N GLU A 366 1.04 -28.49 24.78
CA GLU A 366 -0.23 -29.18 24.98
C GLU A 366 -1.42 -28.32 24.55
N GLN A 367 -1.47 -27.03 24.97
CA GLN A 367 -2.56 -26.13 24.57
C GLN A 367 -2.57 -25.86 23.07
N LYS A 368 -1.40 -25.72 22.46
CA LYS A 368 -1.26 -25.55 21.00
C LYS A 368 -1.74 -26.76 20.23
N MET A 369 -1.35 -27.97 20.68
CA MET A 369 -1.82 -29.23 20.08
C MET A 369 -3.33 -29.36 20.21
N ASN A 370 -3.88 -29.12 21.39
CA ASN A 370 -5.33 -29.14 21.60
C ASN A 370 -6.08 -28.17 20.68
N THR A 371 -5.51 -26.98 20.44
CA THR A 371 -6.10 -25.99 19.51
C THR A 371 -6.02 -26.48 18.06
N LEU A 372 -4.87 -27.04 17.61
CA LEU A 372 -4.70 -27.59 16.26
C LEU A 372 -5.65 -28.78 16.03
N GLU A 373 -5.77 -29.68 16.97
CA GLU A 373 -6.70 -30.81 16.91
C GLU A 373 -8.16 -30.33 16.88
N SER A 374 -8.50 -29.27 17.63
CA SER A 374 -9.84 -28.68 17.63
C SER A 374 -10.19 -28.01 16.31
N LEU A 375 -9.24 -27.36 15.65
CA LEU A 375 -9.45 -26.83 14.29
C LEU A 375 -9.82 -27.94 13.31
N VAL A 376 -9.13 -29.09 13.37
CA VAL A 376 -9.43 -30.25 12.52
C VAL A 376 -10.77 -30.90 12.90
N LYS A 377 -11.03 -31.02 14.20
CA LYS A 377 -12.26 -31.68 14.72
C LYS A 377 -13.53 -30.91 14.39
N PHE A 378 -13.51 -29.60 14.61
CA PHE A 378 -14.70 -28.72 14.49
C PHE A 378 -14.82 -28.03 13.14
N GLY A 379 -13.74 -27.91 12.36
CA GLY A 379 -13.73 -27.34 11.01
C GLY A 379 -14.17 -28.35 9.94
N LYS A 380 -15.44 -28.67 9.86
CA LYS A 380 -15.95 -29.70 8.95
C LYS A 380 -15.76 -29.41 7.45
N LYS A 381 -15.58 -28.13 7.08
CA LYS A 381 -15.30 -27.70 5.70
C LYS A 381 -13.81 -27.45 5.45
N LEU A 382 -12.96 -27.71 6.44
CA LEU A 382 -11.54 -27.45 6.34
C LEU A 382 -10.89 -28.34 5.26
N LYS A 383 -10.27 -27.68 4.28
CA LYS A 383 -9.59 -28.30 3.13
C LYS A 383 -8.08 -28.29 3.29
N LYS A 384 -7.56 -27.30 4.04
CA LYS A 384 -6.12 -27.11 4.20
C LYS A 384 -5.78 -26.52 5.57
N LEU A 385 -4.87 -27.16 6.27
CA LEU A 385 -4.23 -26.64 7.48
C LEU A 385 -2.71 -26.59 7.26
N LYS A 386 -2.17 -25.39 7.18
CA LYS A 386 -0.74 -25.13 6.99
C LYS A 386 -0.12 -24.77 8.32
N ILE A 387 0.88 -25.52 8.73
CA ILE A 387 1.62 -25.27 9.98
C ILE A 387 3.05 -24.87 9.61
N LYS A 388 3.40 -23.60 9.90
CA LYS A 388 4.75 -23.07 9.74
C LYS A 388 5.46 -23.06 11.07
N ILE A 389 6.64 -23.66 11.12
CA ILE A 389 7.45 -23.71 12.32
C ILE A 389 8.67 -22.82 12.13
N LEU A 390 8.74 -21.71 12.87
CA LEU A 390 9.82 -20.74 12.76
C LEU A 390 10.72 -20.77 14.01
N GLY A 391 12.04 -20.85 13.78
CA GLY A 391 13.05 -20.43 14.74
C GLY A 391 13.14 -21.23 16.05
N MET A 392 12.67 -22.47 16.08
CA MET A 392 12.95 -23.34 17.20
C MET A 392 14.44 -23.72 17.13
N LYS A 393 15.25 -23.16 18.05
CA LYS A 393 16.67 -23.56 18.16
C LYS A 393 16.73 -25.06 18.52
N SER A 394 17.32 -25.84 17.63
CA SER A 394 17.66 -27.22 17.88
C SER A 394 18.49 -27.30 19.15
N GLY A 395 18.06 -28.11 20.12
CA GLY A 395 18.78 -28.33 21.37
C GLY A 395 17.95 -28.31 22.66
N HIS A 396 16.63 -28.10 22.58
CA HIS A 396 15.72 -28.32 23.70
C HIS A 396 14.83 -29.52 23.42
N SER A 397 14.88 -30.56 24.29
CA SER A 397 14.03 -31.75 24.15
C SER A 397 12.54 -31.44 23.96
N SER A 398 12.05 -30.38 24.61
CA SER A 398 10.65 -29.95 24.46
C SER A 398 10.27 -29.42 23.05
N ALA A 399 11.26 -28.97 22.26
CA ALA A 399 11.00 -28.53 20.88
C ALA A 399 10.87 -29.75 19.95
N ASP A 400 11.70 -30.76 20.18
CA ASP A 400 11.68 -32.00 19.40
C ASP A 400 10.41 -32.81 19.70
N ASP A 401 10.01 -32.93 20.98
CA ASP A 401 8.76 -33.57 21.37
C ASP A 401 7.53 -32.90 20.73
N PHE A 402 7.47 -31.56 20.76
CA PHE A 402 6.38 -30.82 20.14
C PHE A 402 6.35 -30.99 18.62
N PHE A 403 7.52 -30.99 17.97
CA PHE A 403 7.62 -31.25 16.54
C PHE A 403 7.14 -32.65 16.17
N GLU A 404 7.51 -33.68 16.96
CA GLU A 404 7.00 -35.03 16.75
C GLU A 404 5.49 -35.12 16.88
N GLU A 405 4.89 -34.44 17.86
CA GLU A 405 3.42 -34.40 17.99
C GLU A 405 2.75 -33.78 16.78
N ILE A 406 3.29 -32.67 16.26
CA ILE A 406 2.79 -32.05 15.02
C ILE A 406 2.93 -33.04 13.84
N CYS A 407 4.04 -33.77 13.74
CA CYS A 407 4.25 -34.78 12.72
C CYS A 407 3.25 -35.94 12.85
N ARG A 408 2.94 -36.38 14.07
CA ARG A 408 1.89 -37.39 14.34
C ARG A 408 0.50 -36.89 13.91
N LEU A 409 0.16 -35.62 14.21
CA LEU A 409 -1.09 -35.00 13.80
C LEU A 409 -1.19 -34.94 12.27
N ARG A 410 -0.10 -34.54 11.59
CA ARG A 410 -0.02 -34.54 10.13
C ARG A 410 -0.18 -35.95 9.57
N TYR A 411 0.46 -36.95 10.12
CA TYR A 411 0.36 -38.32 9.64
C TYR A 411 -1.08 -38.83 9.67
N LYS A 412 -1.81 -38.56 10.76
CA LYS A 412 -3.25 -38.90 10.87
C LYS A 412 -4.12 -38.14 9.87
N ASN A 413 -3.68 -36.95 9.42
CA ASN A 413 -4.47 -36.03 8.58
C ASN A 413 -3.68 -35.59 7.33
N HIS A 414 -2.94 -36.50 6.69
CA HIS A 414 -1.96 -36.20 5.65
C HIS A 414 -2.51 -35.49 4.40
N ARG A 415 -3.80 -35.58 4.12
CA ARG A 415 -4.48 -34.87 3.01
C ARG A 415 -4.84 -33.43 3.38
N LEU A 416 -4.93 -33.13 4.65
CA LEU A 416 -5.39 -31.86 5.18
C LEU A 416 -4.23 -30.99 5.66
N ILE A 417 -3.21 -31.58 6.30
CA ILE A 417 -2.15 -30.87 7.00
C ILE A 417 -0.86 -30.88 6.20
N SER A 418 -0.29 -29.70 5.98
CA SER A 418 1.06 -29.47 5.48
C SER A 418 1.93 -28.75 6.54
N ILE A 419 3.20 -29.14 6.65
CA ILE A 419 4.20 -28.50 7.52
C ILE A 419 5.23 -27.82 6.63
N GLU A 420 5.58 -26.57 6.98
CA GLU A 420 6.59 -25.75 6.30
C GLU A 420 7.60 -25.19 7.28
#